data_915a4b26ccca3835174627695681be31
#
_entry.id   915a4b26ccca3835174627695681be31
#
_cell.length_a   1.000
_cell.length_b   1.000
_cell.length_c   1.000
_cell.angle_alpha   90.00
_cell.angle_beta   90.00
_cell.angle_gamma   90.00
#
_symmetry.space_group_name_H-M   'P 1'
#
loop_
_entity.id
_entity.type
_entity.pdbx_description
1 polymer ?
#
loop_
_entity_poly.entity_id
_entity_poly.type
_entity_poly.pdbx_seq_one_letter_code
_entity_poly.pdbx_strand_id
1 'polypeptide(L)'
;MTLSEPLIPAEIGRQFLCECANVVVLRVDNDGVISFANRYAKAFTGLTLEGCQLTDMMVNFEPETDPDQWRRPSDTPRMVNVRTVAGLPQTLYVTVIPVLNAFIWFGQVDGEEQERLRREVLVLNHESSQMSRELVQKNAELTQLNALKNQFLGMAAHDLRKPTGLILTYAEFILEDAADVLPAEQLQQLERIRSAADRMRGLIDDFLDVSLIEAGKLSLNTGWADTAEIVDNARMMVDRAADKRNISIRVSLDSGAKRLWVDGPKIEQVLTNLLSNAVEHSPDGGQVSIGSRLEPTGFGLWVEDQGPGLSAEQQNRLFQAFAGQTNRKPGGERSIGLGLMIAKKIVEAHGGQLRVESTPGKGSLFGFTLPQTCLAVV
;
A
#
# COMPACT_ATOMS: atom_id res chain seq x y z
N MET A 1 -37.87 -73.32 13.48
CA MET A 1 -37.08 -72.13 13.94
C MET A 1 -38.03 -70.94 14.03
N THR A 2 -38.48 -70.62 15.23
CA THR A 2 -39.40 -69.54 15.52
C THR A 2 -38.66 -68.21 15.19
N LEU A 3 -39.24 -67.45 14.28
CA LEU A 3 -38.83 -66.11 13.99
C LEU A 3 -38.98 -65.32 15.31
N SER A 4 -37.86 -64.98 15.91
CA SER A 4 -37.82 -64.08 17.05
C SER A 4 -38.44 -62.72 16.67
N GLU A 5 -39.27 -62.18 17.54
CA GLU A 5 -39.85 -60.86 17.37
C GLU A 5 -38.72 -59.86 16.99
N PRO A 6 -38.99 -59.01 16.00
CA PRO A 6 -37.98 -58.02 15.60
C PRO A 6 -37.60 -57.13 16.79
N LEU A 7 -36.31 -56.97 17.02
CA LEU A 7 -35.72 -56.22 18.13
C LEU A 7 -36.25 -54.79 18.21
N ILE A 8 -36.72 -54.25 17.09
CA ILE A 8 -37.31 -52.91 16.95
C ILE A 8 -38.68 -53.06 16.26
N PRO A 9 -39.78 -52.56 16.86
CA PRO A 9 -41.08 -52.53 16.20
C PRO A 9 -40.97 -51.76 14.85
N ALA A 10 -41.65 -52.32 13.84
CA ALA A 10 -41.59 -51.81 12.47
C ALA A 10 -41.99 -50.31 12.36
N GLU A 11 -42.96 -49.91 13.19
CA GLU A 11 -43.38 -48.47 13.25
C GLU A 11 -42.28 -47.55 13.73
N ILE A 12 -41.53 -47.91 14.78
CA ILE A 12 -40.43 -47.14 15.34
C ILE A 12 -39.26 -47.09 14.32
N GLY A 13 -38.95 -48.23 13.68
CA GLY A 13 -37.94 -48.27 12.62
C GLY A 13 -38.30 -47.38 11.44
N ARG A 14 -39.57 -47.38 11.01
CA ARG A 14 -40.08 -46.52 9.95
C ARG A 14 -40.00 -45.03 10.34
N GLN A 15 -40.45 -44.66 11.52
CA GLN A 15 -40.40 -43.28 12.00
C GLN A 15 -38.96 -42.80 12.10
N PHE A 16 -38.03 -43.59 12.62
CA PHE A 16 -36.61 -43.25 12.70
C PHE A 16 -36.02 -42.98 11.32
N LEU A 17 -36.22 -43.85 10.34
CA LEU A 17 -35.71 -43.68 8.97
C LEU A 17 -36.31 -42.46 8.26
N CYS A 18 -37.59 -42.15 8.50
CA CYS A 18 -38.26 -41.03 7.85
C CYS A 18 -37.90 -39.68 8.44
N GLU A 19 -37.71 -39.58 9.78
CA GLU A 19 -37.62 -38.30 10.47
C GLU A 19 -36.27 -38.03 11.13
N CYS A 20 -35.54 -39.06 11.59
CA CYS A 20 -34.38 -38.92 12.46
C CYS A 20 -33.04 -39.32 11.82
N ALA A 21 -33.07 -40.28 10.90
CA ALA A 21 -31.85 -40.87 10.35
C ALA A 21 -31.11 -39.90 9.43
N ASN A 22 -29.79 -39.76 9.62
CA ASN A 22 -28.90 -38.97 8.76
C ASN A 22 -28.47 -39.77 7.50
N VAL A 23 -29.43 -40.40 6.87
CA VAL A 23 -29.27 -41.16 5.63
C VAL A 23 -30.33 -40.72 4.63
N VAL A 24 -29.96 -40.68 3.36
CA VAL A 24 -30.91 -40.44 2.27
C VAL A 24 -31.74 -41.69 2.08
N VAL A 25 -33.06 -41.62 2.26
CA VAL A 25 -33.99 -42.71 1.99
C VAL A 25 -35.00 -42.25 0.94
N LEU A 26 -34.97 -42.93 -0.21
CA LEU A 26 -35.89 -42.65 -1.30
C LEU A 26 -36.66 -43.94 -1.65
N ARG A 27 -37.93 -43.78 -1.99
CA ARG A 27 -38.68 -44.82 -2.70
C ARG A 27 -38.88 -44.42 -4.15
N VAL A 28 -38.37 -45.21 -5.06
CA VAL A 28 -38.37 -44.96 -6.50
C VAL A 28 -39.22 -46.04 -7.17
N ASP A 29 -40.12 -45.66 -8.04
CA ASP A 29 -40.96 -46.61 -8.80
C ASP A 29 -40.17 -47.24 -9.96
N ASN A 30 -40.85 -48.15 -10.71
CA ASN A 30 -40.23 -48.82 -11.84
C ASN A 30 -39.91 -47.91 -13.02
N ASP A 31 -40.52 -46.72 -13.08
CA ASP A 31 -40.28 -45.72 -14.13
C ASP A 31 -39.15 -44.74 -13.72
N GLY A 32 -38.57 -44.90 -12.52
CA GLY A 32 -37.49 -44.09 -11.99
C GLY A 32 -37.96 -42.81 -11.30
N VAL A 33 -39.26 -42.67 -11.07
CA VAL A 33 -39.83 -41.50 -10.37
C VAL A 33 -39.77 -41.71 -8.86
N ILE A 34 -39.29 -40.67 -8.14
CA ILE A 34 -39.25 -40.67 -6.69
C ILE A 34 -40.64 -40.48 -6.13
N SER A 35 -41.17 -41.53 -5.49
CA SER A 35 -42.50 -41.51 -4.86
C SER A 35 -42.49 -41.10 -3.39
N PHE A 36 -41.32 -41.15 -2.74
CA PHE A 36 -41.11 -40.76 -1.35
C PHE A 36 -39.66 -40.38 -1.12
N ALA A 37 -39.44 -39.32 -0.33
CA ALA A 37 -38.14 -38.91 0.16
C ALA A 37 -38.23 -38.58 1.66
N ASN A 38 -37.30 -39.08 2.48
CA ASN A 38 -37.26 -38.77 3.90
C ASN A 38 -36.83 -37.33 4.16
N ARG A 39 -36.98 -36.88 5.41
CA ARG A 39 -36.63 -35.51 5.81
C ARG A 39 -35.17 -35.17 5.51
N TYR A 40 -34.23 -36.10 5.75
CA TYR A 40 -32.82 -35.89 5.48
C TYR A 40 -32.51 -35.68 3.99
N ALA A 41 -33.11 -36.51 3.10
CA ALA A 41 -32.94 -36.37 1.66
C ALA A 41 -33.36 -34.97 1.14
N LYS A 42 -34.50 -34.47 1.63
CA LYS A 42 -35.01 -33.14 1.27
C LYS A 42 -34.09 -32.02 1.78
N ALA A 43 -33.62 -32.11 3.02
CA ALA A 43 -32.71 -31.14 3.60
C ALA A 43 -31.34 -31.18 2.93
N PHE A 44 -30.84 -32.35 2.57
CA PHE A 44 -29.55 -32.58 1.95
C PHE A 44 -29.48 -32.04 0.52
N THR A 45 -30.50 -32.28 -0.29
CA THR A 45 -30.55 -31.82 -1.69
C THR A 45 -31.12 -30.39 -1.83
N GLY A 46 -31.96 -29.97 -0.90
CA GLY A 46 -32.72 -28.71 -1.01
C GLY A 46 -33.84 -28.75 -2.08
N LEU A 47 -34.16 -29.94 -2.62
CA LEU A 47 -35.10 -30.10 -3.71
C LEU A 47 -36.41 -30.70 -3.20
N THR A 48 -37.52 -30.43 -3.92
CA THR A 48 -38.76 -31.17 -3.80
C THR A 48 -38.62 -32.44 -4.65
N LEU A 49 -38.25 -33.54 -3.99
CA LEU A 49 -37.83 -34.78 -4.68
C LEU A 49 -38.99 -35.62 -5.18
N GLU A 50 -40.15 -35.58 -4.52
CA GLU A 50 -41.31 -36.38 -4.91
C GLU A 50 -41.85 -35.93 -6.27
N GLY A 51 -42.02 -36.87 -7.18
CA GLY A 51 -42.46 -36.64 -8.56
C GLY A 51 -41.34 -36.34 -9.55
N CYS A 52 -40.08 -36.17 -9.08
CA CYS A 52 -38.92 -35.99 -9.94
C CYS A 52 -38.33 -37.33 -10.38
N GLN A 53 -37.60 -37.32 -11.50
CA GLN A 53 -36.79 -38.48 -11.89
C GLN A 53 -35.58 -38.60 -10.97
N LEU A 54 -35.19 -39.81 -10.61
CA LEU A 54 -34.00 -40.08 -9.79
C LEU A 54 -32.74 -39.48 -10.40
N THR A 55 -32.65 -39.47 -11.74
CA THR A 55 -31.55 -38.89 -12.50
C THR A 55 -31.41 -37.40 -12.36
N ASP A 56 -32.48 -36.67 -12.01
CA ASP A 56 -32.45 -35.21 -11.88
C ASP A 56 -31.63 -34.75 -10.66
N MET A 57 -31.52 -35.60 -9.64
CA MET A 57 -30.66 -35.31 -8.47
C MET A 57 -29.21 -35.74 -8.65
N MET A 58 -28.90 -36.55 -9.67
CA MET A 58 -27.55 -37.03 -9.93
C MET A 58 -26.72 -35.99 -10.70
N VAL A 59 -25.43 -35.92 -10.39
CA VAL A 59 -24.45 -35.08 -11.10
C VAL A 59 -23.51 -35.99 -11.90
N ASN A 60 -23.18 -35.59 -13.13
CA ASN A 60 -22.34 -36.39 -14.05
C ASN A 60 -22.99 -37.74 -14.46
N PHE A 61 -24.30 -37.74 -14.58
CA PHE A 61 -25.02 -38.89 -15.18
C PHE A 61 -24.71 -38.90 -16.68
N GLU A 62 -23.95 -39.90 -17.14
CA GLU A 62 -23.72 -40.15 -18.54
C GLU A 62 -25.01 -40.74 -19.17
N PRO A 63 -25.55 -40.11 -20.23
CA PRO A 63 -26.83 -40.60 -20.85
C PRO A 63 -26.72 -42.01 -21.40
N GLU A 64 -25.51 -42.50 -21.64
CA GLU A 64 -25.26 -43.87 -22.14
C GLU A 64 -25.25 -44.93 -21.04
N THR A 65 -25.32 -44.53 -19.78
CA THR A 65 -25.37 -45.47 -18.65
C THR A 65 -26.78 -46.02 -18.56
N ASP A 66 -26.93 -47.36 -18.67
CA ASP A 66 -28.19 -48.05 -18.58
C ASP A 66 -28.97 -47.61 -17.33
N PRO A 67 -30.16 -46.96 -17.49
CA PRO A 67 -30.98 -46.53 -16.35
C PRO A 67 -31.34 -47.66 -15.39
N ASP A 68 -31.38 -48.90 -15.90
CA ASP A 68 -31.68 -50.11 -15.12
C ASP A 68 -30.52 -50.47 -14.18
N GLN A 69 -29.31 -49.94 -14.41
CA GLN A 69 -28.19 -50.19 -13.49
C GLN A 69 -28.49 -49.72 -12.06
N TRP A 70 -29.18 -48.60 -11.91
CA TRP A 70 -29.55 -48.02 -10.63
C TRP A 70 -30.77 -48.66 -9.97
N ARG A 71 -31.46 -49.55 -10.68
CA ARG A 71 -32.63 -50.33 -10.22
C ARG A 71 -32.23 -51.73 -9.80
N ARG A 72 -31.03 -52.20 -10.19
CA ARG A 72 -30.61 -53.58 -9.84
C ARG A 72 -30.17 -53.63 -8.38
N PRO A 73 -30.67 -54.58 -7.60
CA PRO A 73 -30.18 -54.84 -6.26
C PRO A 73 -28.64 -55.03 -6.27
N SER A 74 -27.96 -54.50 -5.28
CA SER A 74 -26.53 -54.66 -5.14
C SER A 74 -26.20 -54.97 -3.69
N ASP A 75 -25.46 -56.04 -3.45
CA ASP A 75 -24.95 -56.39 -2.13
C ASP A 75 -23.81 -55.45 -1.67
N THR A 76 -23.23 -54.66 -2.62
CA THR A 76 -22.21 -53.68 -2.34
C THR A 76 -22.74 -52.26 -2.62
N PRO A 77 -22.47 -51.27 -1.75
CA PRO A 77 -22.86 -49.92 -1.98
C PRO A 77 -22.24 -49.37 -3.27
N ARG A 78 -22.98 -48.58 -4.03
CA ARG A 78 -22.52 -47.92 -5.24
C ARG A 78 -22.31 -46.45 -4.97
N MET A 79 -21.27 -45.88 -5.54
CA MET A 79 -21.00 -44.43 -5.43
C MET A 79 -21.86 -43.67 -6.42
N VAL A 80 -22.55 -42.64 -5.94
CA VAL A 80 -23.40 -41.77 -6.73
C VAL A 80 -23.15 -40.33 -6.31
N ASN A 81 -22.81 -39.44 -7.26
CA ASN A 81 -22.70 -38.01 -6.99
C ASN A 81 -24.08 -37.38 -7.08
N VAL A 82 -24.50 -36.69 -6.03
CA VAL A 82 -25.78 -36.00 -5.98
C VAL A 82 -25.58 -34.50 -5.74
N ARG A 83 -26.51 -33.71 -6.27
CA ARG A 83 -26.53 -32.26 -6.04
C ARG A 83 -26.99 -31.98 -4.61
N THR A 84 -26.26 -31.11 -3.90
CA THR A 84 -26.61 -30.67 -2.55
C THR A 84 -27.17 -29.26 -2.55
N VAL A 85 -27.82 -28.86 -1.45
CA VAL A 85 -28.31 -27.51 -1.22
C VAL A 85 -27.19 -26.45 -1.32
N ALA A 86 -25.95 -26.83 -1.02
CA ALA A 86 -24.78 -25.97 -1.13
C ALA A 86 -24.26 -25.75 -2.58
N GLY A 87 -24.89 -26.41 -3.57
CA GLY A 87 -24.52 -26.33 -4.98
C GLY A 87 -23.31 -27.18 -5.38
N LEU A 88 -22.62 -27.79 -4.42
CA LEU A 88 -21.49 -28.69 -4.68
C LEU A 88 -22.01 -30.15 -4.73
N PRO A 89 -21.54 -30.95 -5.71
CA PRO A 89 -21.87 -32.37 -5.73
C PRO A 89 -21.22 -33.07 -4.53
N GLN A 90 -21.96 -34.04 -3.95
CA GLN A 90 -21.46 -34.86 -2.86
C GLN A 90 -21.68 -36.34 -3.19
N THR A 91 -20.70 -37.19 -2.89
CA THR A 91 -20.76 -38.62 -3.13
C THR A 91 -21.56 -39.31 -2.03
N LEU A 92 -22.55 -40.08 -2.45
CA LEU A 92 -23.31 -41.01 -1.59
C LEU A 92 -22.92 -42.44 -1.92
N TYR A 93 -22.77 -43.26 -0.90
CA TYR A 93 -22.74 -44.71 -1.01
C TYR A 93 -24.17 -45.24 -0.93
N VAL A 94 -24.68 -45.75 -2.03
CA VAL A 94 -26.10 -46.13 -2.19
C VAL A 94 -26.26 -47.61 -2.22
N THR A 95 -27.13 -48.13 -1.36
CA THR A 95 -27.64 -49.51 -1.40
C THR A 95 -29.06 -49.48 -1.91
N VAL A 96 -29.39 -50.35 -2.86
CA VAL A 96 -30.72 -50.46 -3.49
C VAL A 96 -31.40 -51.76 -3.07
N ILE A 97 -32.56 -51.64 -2.43
CA ILE A 97 -33.34 -52.75 -1.97
C ILE A 97 -34.64 -52.83 -2.78
N PRO A 98 -34.92 -53.94 -3.49
CA PRO A 98 -36.16 -54.09 -4.23
C PRO A 98 -37.35 -54.32 -3.27
N VAL A 99 -38.46 -53.67 -3.57
CA VAL A 99 -39.76 -53.87 -2.89
C VAL A 99 -40.85 -54.04 -3.94
N LEU A 100 -42.06 -54.44 -3.54
CA LEU A 100 -43.14 -54.63 -4.49
C LEU A 100 -43.36 -53.35 -5.34
N ASN A 101 -43.18 -53.49 -6.67
CA ASN A 101 -43.33 -52.42 -7.66
C ASN A 101 -42.53 -51.15 -7.41
N ALA A 102 -41.39 -51.22 -6.68
CA ALA A 102 -40.54 -50.08 -6.39
C ALA A 102 -39.17 -50.53 -5.89
N PHE A 103 -38.25 -49.54 -5.71
CA PHE A 103 -36.95 -49.72 -5.08
C PHE A 103 -36.80 -48.74 -3.92
N ILE A 104 -36.13 -49.16 -2.84
CA ILE A 104 -35.72 -48.25 -1.76
C ILE A 104 -34.24 -48.01 -1.90
N TRP A 105 -33.87 -46.73 -1.97
CA TRP A 105 -32.53 -46.26 -1.98
C TRP A 105 -32.12 -45.82 -0.57
N PHE A 106 -31.00 -46.36 -0.09
CA PHE A 106 -30.36 -45.92 1.13
C PHE A 106 -29.01 -45.31 0.75
N GLY A 107 -28.90 -43.99 0.87
CA GLY A 107 -27.66 -43.23 0.58
C GLY A 107 -26.99 -42.74 1.85
N GLN A 108 -25.73 -43.06 2.04
CA GLN A 108 -24.90 -42.55 3.13
C GLN A 108 -23.80 -41.69 2.55
N VAL A 109 -23.52 -40.59 3.21
CA VAL A 109 -22.34 -39.75 2.91
C VAL A 109 -21.10 -40.49 3.37
N ASP A 110 -20.01 -40.37 2.61
CA ASP A 110 -18.72 -40.91 3.02
C ASP A 110 -18.23 -40.21 4.31
N GLY A 111 -18.35 -40.92 5.41
CA GLY A 111 -17.98 -40.45 6.73
C GLY A 111 -16.45 -40.34 6.89
N GLU A 112 -15.68 -41.18 6.19
CA GLU A 112 -14.20 -41.16 6.27
C GLU A 112 -13.62 -39.92 5.57
N GLU A 113 -14.15 -39.60 4.39
CA GLU A 113 -13.75 -38.39 3.64
C GLU A 113 -14.15 -37.13 4.40
N GLN A 114 -15.34 -37.08 4.98
CA GLN A 114 -15.81 -35.95 5.77
C GLN A 114 -14.94 -35.73 7.02
N GLU A 115 -14.58 -36.81 7.72
CA GLU A 115 -13.71 -36.76 8.90
C GLU A 115 -12.26 -36.37 8.53
N ARG A 116 -11.77 -36.81 7.36
CA ARG A 116 -10.47 -36.40 6.82
C ARG A 116 -10.45 -34.91 6.51
N LEU A 117 -11.42 -34.36 5.77
CA LEU A 117 -11.55 -32.96 5.44
C LEU A 117 -11.68 -32.10 6.71
N ARG A 118 -12.45 -32.57 7.70
CA ARG A 118 -12.59 -31.86 8.98
C ARG A 118 -11.26 -31.76 9.72
N ARG A 119 -10.46 -32.81 9.73
CA ARG A 119 -9.11 -32.80 10.33
C ARG A 119 -8.19 -31.85 9.59
N GLU A 120 -8.21 -31.86 8.26
CA GLU A 120 -7.40 -30.97 7.42
C GLU A 120 -7.75 -29.48 7.67
N VAL A 121 -9.05 -29.15 7.71
CA VAL A 121 -9.51 -27.79 8.05
C VAL A 121 -9.07 -27.38 9.45
N LEU A 122 -9.08 -28.27 10.44
CA LEU A 122 -8.62 -27.95 11.80
C LEU A 122 -7.11 -27.67 11.82
N VAL A 123 -6.31 -28.46 11.09
CA VAL A 123 -4.86 -28.23 10.96
C VAL A 123 -4.58 -26.88 10.30
N LEU A 124 -5.21 -26.60 9.15
CA LEU A 124 -5.04 -25.33 8.44
C LEU A 124 -5.47 -24.12 9.28
N ASN A 125 -6.56 -24.22 10.01
CA ASN A 125 -7.01 -23.18 10.94
C ASN A 125 -6.00 -22.95 12.07
N HIS A 126 -5.39 -24.01 12.58
CA HIS A 126 -4.36 -23.91 13.62
C HIS A 126 -3.10 -23.22 13.09
N GLU A 127 -2.61 -23.62 11.92
CA GLU A 127 -1.45 -23.01 11.24
C GLU A 127 -1.72 -21.55 10.91
N SER A 128 -2.88 -21.21 10.35
CA SER A 128 -3.30 -19.84 10.06
C SER A 128 -3.31 -18.97 11.34
N SER A 129 -3.82 -19.53 12.44
CA SER A 129 -3.87 -18.82 13.73
C SER A 129 -2.47 -18.59 14.31
N GLN A 130 -1.56 -19.56 14.18
CA GLN A 130 -0.16 -19.40 14.59
C GLN A 130 0.55 -18.34 13.77
N MET A 131 0.42 -18.40 12.44
CA MET A 131 1.03 -17.41 11.52
C MET A 131 0.50 -15.99 11.78
N SER A 132 -0.79 -15.85 12.05
CA SER A 132 -1.40 -14.56 12.42
C SER A 132 -0.81 -13.99 13.72
N ARG A 133 -0.61 -14.82 14.75
CA ARG A 133 0.02 -14.39 16.02
C ARG A 133 1.47 -13.97 15.82
N GLU A 134 2.23 -14.73 15.03
CA GLU A 134 3.62 -14.41 14.71
C GLU A 134 3.74 -13.09 13.94
N LEU A 135 2.86 -12.85 12.95
CA LEU A 135 2.79 -11.59 12.21
C LEU A 135 2.49 -10.40 13.14
N VAL A 136 1.54 -10.55 14.07
CA VAL A 136 1.21 -9.49 15.06
C VAL A 136 2.41 -9.20 15.94
N GLN A 137 3.10 -10.23 16.43
CA GLN A 137 4.30 -10.06 17.25
C GLN A 137 5.43 -9.36 16.48
N LYS A 138 5.70 -9.80 15.24
CA LYS A 138 6.72 -9.18 14.38
C LYS A 138 6.41 -7.73 14.03
N ASN A 139 5.15 -7.41 13.76
CA ASN A 139 4.72 -6.03 13.53
C ASN A 139 4.90 -5.15 14.78
N ALA A 140 4.60 -5.66 15.97
CA ALA A 140 4.84 -4.93 17.21
C ALA A 140 6.34 -4.68 17.44
N GLU A 141 7.19 -5.69 17.22
CA GLU A 141 8.65 -5.57 17.33
C GLU A 141 9.22 -4.54 16.33
N LEU A 142 8.80 -4.61 15.05
CA LEU A 142 9.19 -3.65 14.03
C LEU A 142 8.76 -2.22 14.39
N THR A 143 7.55 -2.05 14.91
CA THR A 143 7.04 -0.74 15.35
C THR A 143 7.88 -0.18 16.49
N GLN A 144 8.24 -1.02 17.48
CA GLN A 144 9.09 -0.62 18.59
C GLN A 144 10.50 -0.25 18.13
N LEU A 145 11.12 -1.06 17.26
CA LEU A 145 12.44 -0.78 16.70
C LEU A 145 12.45 0.52 15.91
N ASN A 146 11.43 0.78 15.09
CA ASN A 146 11.29 2.04 14.37
C ASN A 146 11.13 3.23 15.31
N ALA A 147 10.36 3.09 16.39
CA ALA A 147 10.22 4.14 17.39
C ALA A 147 11.56 4.47 18.08
N LEU A 148 12.32 3.44 18.50
CA LEU A 148 13.65 3.60 19.09
C LEU A 148 14.65 4.21 18.10
N LYS A 149 14.69 3.76 16.83
CA LYS A 149 15.49 4.34 15.76
C LYS A 149 15.26 5.85 15.66
N ASN A 150 13.99 6.25 15.57
CA ASN A 150 13.62 7.66 15.38
C ASN A 150 13.93 8.52 16.62
N GLN A 151 13.74 7.98 17.82
CA GLN A 151 14.13 8.65 19.05
C GLN A 151 15.65 8.88 19.12
N PHE A 152 16.44 7.84 18.79
CA PHE A 152 17.91 7.95 18.74
C PHE A 152 18.37 9.00 17.71
N LEU A 153 17.78 8.99 16.50
CA LEU A 153 18.11 9.94 15.44
C LEU A 153 17.76 11.38 15.85
N GLY A 154 16.62 11.58 16.51
CA GLY A 154 16.21 12.89 17.03
C GLY A 154 17.16 13.42 18.09
N MET A 155 17.61 12.58 19.04
CA MET A 155 18.61 12.97 20.05
C MET A 155 19.96 13.28 19.43
N ALA A 156 20.46 12.41 18.56
CA ALA A 156 21.74 12.61 17.89
C ALA A 156 21.79 13.90 17.06
N ALA A 157 20.72 14.21 16.33
CA ALA A 157 20.62 15.42 15.55
C ALA A 157 20.58 16.69 16.44
N HIS A 158 19.82 16.64 17.54
CA HIS A 158 19.80 17.73 18.51
C HIS A 158 21.20 17.97 19.10
N ASP A 159 21.91 16.91 19.44
CA ASP A 159 23.24 17.01 20.04
C ASP A 159 24.32 17.44 19.04
N LEU A 160 24.13 17.14 17.75
CA LEU A 160 25.00 17.65 16.67
C LEU A 160 24.67 19.12 16.32
N ARG A 161 23.41 19.55 16.41
CA ARG A 161 23.01 20.94 16.10
C ARG A 161 23.66 21.96 17.04
N LYS A 162 23.81 21.64 18.33
CA LYS A 162 24.41 22.52 19.32
C LYS A 162 25.87 22.92 18.99
N PRO A 163 26.82 21.96 18.85
CA PRO A 163 28.20 22.31 18.52
C PRO A 163 28.31 22.97 17.14
N THR A 164 27.52 22.54 16.16
CA THR A 164 27.52 23.15 14.83
C THR A 164 27.03 24.60 14.88
N GLY A 165 25.99 24.89 15.66
CA GLY A 165 25.50 26.26 15.90
C GLY A 165 26.53 27.13 16.56
N LEU A 166 27.27 26.60 17.58
CA LEU A 166 28.37 27.36 18.21
C LEU A 166 29.51 27.69 17.22
N ILE A 167 29.91 26.72 16.40
CA ILE A 167 30.94 26.94 15.36
C ILE A 167 30.48 28.04 14.39
N LEU A 168 29.23 28.03 13.98
CA LEU A 168 28.64 29.01 13.08
C LEU A 168 28.66 30.41 13.73
N THR A 169 28.14 30.53 14.96
CA THR A 169 28.08 31.79 15.69
C THR A 169 29.47 32.40 15.91
N TYR A 170 30.45 31.58 16.32
CA TYR A 170 31.82 32.10 16.49
C TYR A 170 32.46 32.49 15.16
N ALA A 171 32.27 31.73 14.09
CA ALA A 171 32.78 32.10 12.77
C ALA A 171 32.17 33.42 12.27
N GLU A 172 30.85 33.61 12.43
CA GLU A 172 30.15 34.85 12.09
C GLU A 172 30.65 36.02 12.92
N PHE A 173 30.74 35.88 14.24
CA PHE A 173 31.23 36.91 15.15
C PHE A 173 32.65 37.37 14.80
N ILE A 174 33.59 36.43 14.52
CA ILE A 174 34.96 36.80 14.13
C ILE A 174 34.99 37.47 12.75
N LEU A 175 34.13 37.01 11.81
CA LEU A 175 34.05 37.64 10.47
C LEU A 175 33.49 39.05 10.53
N GLU A 176 32.58 39.36 11.47
CA GLU A 176 32.01 40.70 11.66
C GLU A 176 32.98 41.62 12.40
N ASP A 177 33.55 41.16 13.54
CA ASP A 177 34.35 42.01 14.41
C ASP A 177 35.80 42.20 13.94
N ALA A 178 36.36 41.24 13.23
CA ALA A 178 37.75 41.21 12.86
C ALA A 178 38.01 41.34 11.35
N ALA A 179 36.99 41.68 10.55
CA ALA A 179 37.11 41.82 9.10
C ALA A 179 38.22 42.79 8.65
N ASP A 180 38.39 43.89 9.39
CA ASP A 180 39.36 44.94 9.07
C ASP A 180 40.78 44.65 9.63
N VAL A 181 40.91 43.64 10.51
CA VAL A 181 42.15 43.37 11.25
C VAL A 181 42.83 42.08 10.76
N LEU A 182 42.06 41.12 10.27
CA LEU A 182 42.58 39.83 9.86
C LEU A 182 43.13 39.87 8.42
N PRO A 183 44.23 39.15 8.13
CA PRO A 183 44.71 38.94 6.76
C PRO A 183 43.66 38.26 5.90
N ALA A 184 43.61 38.60 4.61
CA ALA A 184 42.63 38.07 3.65
C ALA A 184 42.60 36.53 3.61
N GLU A 185 43.72 35.86 3.81
CA GLU A 185 43.83 34.40 3.88
C GLU A 185 43.07 33.84 5.08
N GLN A 186 43.16 34.47 6.25
CA GLN A 186 42.44 34.02 7.47
C GLN A 186 40.95 34.28 7.35
N LEU A 187 40.53 35.39 6.76
CA LEU A 187 39.14 35.67 6.46
C LEU A 187 38.56 34.59 5.52
N GLN A 188 39.33 34.19 4.50
CA GLN A 188 38.90 33.13 3.60
C GLN A 188 38.77 31.76 4.32
N GLN A 189 39.66 31.47 5.27
CA GLN A 189 39.56 30.24 6.08
C GLN A 189 38.35 30.28 6.99
N LEU A 190 38.06 31.40 7.66
CA LEU A 190 36.85 31.55 8.47
C LEU A 190 35.56 31.42 7.65
N GLU A 191 35.54 32.00 6.46
CA GLU A 191 34.40 31.84 5.54
C GLU A 191 34.19 30.38 5.12
N ARG A 192 35.27 29.60 4.92
CA ARG A 192 35.20 28.13 4.67
C ARG A 192 34.65 27.38 5.90
N ILE A 193 35.08 27.74 7.11
CA ILE A 193 34.57 27.15 8.36
C ILE A 193 33.08 27.43 8.52
N ARG A 194 32.68 28.71 8.35
CA ARG A 194 31.27 29.11 8.39
C ARG A 194 30.43 28.34 7.40
N SER A 195 30.89 28.28 6.15
CA SER A 195 30.18 27.54 5.07
C SER A 195 30.08 26.03 5.34
N ALA A 196 31.13 25.45 5.97
CA ALA A 196 31.11 24.04 6.36
C ALA A 196 30.14 23.77 7.51
N ALA A 197 30.11 24.66 8.53
CA ALA A 197 29.18 24.55 9.65
C ALA A 197 27.71 24.72 9.20
N ASP A 198 27.44 25.69 8.31
CA ASP A 198 26.10 25.89 7.75
C ASP A 198 25.61 24.67 6.94
N ARG A 199 26.51 24.09 6.13
CA ARG A 199 26.20 22.82 5.44
C ARG A 199 25.91 21.67 6.40
N MET A 200 26.69 21.52 7.48
CA MET A 200 26.44 20.48 8.50
C MET A 200 25.07 20.68 9.14
N ARG A 201 24.67 21.91 9.44
CA ARG A 201 23.34 22.22 9.96
C ARG A 201 22.25 21.78 9.00
N GLY A 202 22.35 22.15 7.73
CA GLY A 202 21.40 21.72 6.69
C GLY A 202 21.28 20.19 6.57
N LEU A 203 22.42 19.48 6.62
CA LEU A 203 22.44 18.02 6.57
C LEU A 203 21.76 17.36 7.78
N ILE A 204 21.95 17.93 8.98
CA ILE A 204 21.31 17.45 10.20
C ILE A 204 19.78 17.66 10.11
N ASP A 205 19.36 18.81 9.60
CA ASP A 205 17.94 19.13 9.43
C ASP A 205 17.27 18.24 8.37
N ASP A 206 17.92 18.05 7.23
CA ASP A 206 17.48 17.12 6.19
C ASP A 206 17.34 15.68 6.71
N PHE A 207 18.31 15.22 7.52
CA PHE A 207 18.30 13.88 8.09
C PHE A 207 17.16 13.69 9.10
N LEU A 208 16.85 14.72 9.90
CA LEU A 208 15.69 14.74 10.79
C LEU A 208 14.38 14.68 10.00
N ASP A 209 14.26 15.52 8.96
CA ASP A 209 13.06 15.53 8.12
C ASP A 209 12.80 14.15 7.50
N VAL A 210 13.83 13.50 6.95
CA VAL A 210 13.74 12.13 6.43
C VAL A 210 13.25 11.16 7.50
N SER A 211 13.82 11.24 8.72
CA SER A 211 13.45 10.36 9.82
C SER A 211 11.99 10.54 10.25
N LEU A 212 11.49 11.79 10.30
CA LEU A 212 10.10 12.09 10.62
C LEU A 212 9.15 11.63 9.50
N ILE A 213 9.56 11.79 8.25
CA ILE A 213 8.82 11.35 7.06
C ILE A 213 8.69 9.82 7.06
N GLU A 214 9.80 9.08 7.27
CA GLU A 214 9.79 7.61 7.34
C GLU A 214 8.91 7.08 8.49
N ALA A 215 8.87 7.82 9.60
CA ALA A 215 8.02 7.50 10.74
C ALA A 215 6.53 7.79 10.50
N GLY A 216 6.15 8.43 9.39
CA GLY A 216 4.79 8.93 9.16
C GLY A 216 4.38 10.02 10.16
N LYS A 217 5.36 10.72 10.76
CA LYS A 217 5.17 11.74 11.81
C LYS A 217 5.39 13.16 11.30
N LEU A 218 5.47 13.37 9.99
CA LEU A 218 5.54 14.72 9.44
C LEU A 218 4.22 15.43 9.76
N SER A 219 4.25 16.31 10.76
CA SER A 219 3.13 17.18 11.12
C SER A 219 3.30 18.53 10.43
N LEU A 220 2.25 19.02 9.78
CA LEU A 220 2.23 20.33 9.16
C LEU A 220 1.61 21.34 10.13
N ASN A 221 2.26 22.49 10.29
CA ASN A 221 1.70 23.64 10.98
C ASN A 221 1.10 24.60 9.95
N THR A 222 -0.09 24.27 9.44
CA THR A 222 -0.72 25.03 8.37
C THR A 222 -1.31 26.35 8.86
N GLY A 223 -1.13 27.40 8.06
CA GLY A 223 -1.67 28.73 8.29
C GLY A 223 -1.72 29.52 6.98
N TRP A 224 -2.33 30.72 7.01
CA TRP A 224 -2.32 31.61 5.86
C TRP A 224 -0.93 32.22 5.65
N ALA A 225 -0.27 31.87 4.55
CA ALA A 225 1.02 32.39 4.14
C ALA A 225 0.89 33.17 2.82
N ASP A 226 1.68 34.23 2.67
CA ASP A 226 1.73 35.01 1.42
C ASP A 226 2.66 34.30 0.42
N THR A 227 2.16 34.11 -0.81
CA THR A 227 2.91 33.39 -1.86
C THR A 227 4.17 34.14 -2.28
N ALA A 228 4.10 35.48 -2.36
CA ALA A 228 5.24 36.29 -2.75
C ALA A 228 6.33 36.29 -1.67
N GLU A 229 5.94 36.33 -0.38
CA GLU A 229 6.86 36.23 0.75
C GLU A 229 7.59 34.88 0.76
N ILE A 230 6.89 33.76 0.57
CA ILE A 230 7.50 32.42 0.48
C ILE A 230 8.52 32.37 -0.66
N VAL A 231 8.18 32.90 -1.84
CA VAL A 231 9.06 32.87 -3.01
C VAL A 231 10.26 33.78 -2.80
N ASP A 232 10.08 34.99 -2.23
CA ASP A 232 11.17 35.92 -1.97
C ASP A 232 12.14 35.38 -0.92
N ASN A 233 11.64 34.76 0.17
CA ASN A 233 12.48 34.12 1.17
C ASN A 233 13.30 32.97 0.57
N ALA A 234 12.70 32.10 -0.21
CA ALA A 234 13.39 30.99 -0.88
C ALA A 234 14.44 31.50 -1.88
N ARG A 235 14.14 32.59 -2.61
CA ARG A 235 15.11 33.26 -3.52
C ARG A 235 16.31 33.80 -2.76
N MET A 236 16.10 34.56 -1.67
CA MET A 236 17.18 35.14 -0.86
C MET A 236 18.19 34.07 -0.38
N MET A 237 17.72 32.86 -0.10
CA MET A 237 18.57 31.74 0.33
C MET A 237 19.57 31.30 -0.76
N VAL A 238 19.23 31.48 -2.03
CA VAL A 238 20.07 31.05 -3.17
C VAL A 238 20.75 32.21 -3.93
N ASP A 239 20.35 33.46 -3.70
CA ASP A 239 20.87 34.67 -4.41
C ASP A 239 22.41 34.74 -4.39
N ARG A 240 23.02 34.51 -3.23
CA ARG A 240 24.50 34.54 -3.13
C ARG A 240 25.19 33.45 -3.97
N ALA A 241 24.55 32.28 -4.10
CA ALA A 241 25.07 31.19 -4.93
C ALA A 241 24.86 31.49 -6.42
N ALA A 242 23.73 32.08 -6.78
CA ALA A 242 23.40 32.53 -8.12
C ALA A 242 24.35 33.65 -8.59
N ASP A 243 24.57 34.67 -7.74
CA ASP A 243 25.49 35.80 -8.01
C ASP A 243 26.93 35.33 -8.30
N LYS A 244 27.45 34.40 -7.50
CA LYS A 244 28.79 33.82 -7.71
C LYS A 244 28.97 33.16 -9.09
N ARG A 245 27.87 32.74 -9.72
CA ARG A 245 27.83 32.07 -11.03
C ARG A 245 27.24 32.97 -12.12
N ASN A 246 26.93 34.23 -11.82
CA ASN A 246 26.27 35.20 -12.70
C ASN A 246 24.93 34.68 -13.25
N ILE A 247 24.16 33.87 -12.46
CA ILE A 247 22.87 33.31 -12.83
C ILE A 247 21.77 34.32 -12.46
N SER A 248 20.94 34.69 -13.45
CA SER A 248 19.81 35.61 -13.22
C SER A 248 18.58 34.81 -12.77
N ILE A 249 17.91 35.22 -11.67
CA ILE A 249 16.66 34.61 -11.19
C ILE A 249 15.50 35.52 -11.57
N ARG A 250 14.57 35.03 -12.40
CA ARG A 250 13.33 35.73 -12.78
C ARG A 250 12.13 35.15 -12.05
N VAL A 251 11.28 36.05 -11.51
CA VAL A 251 10.07 35.68 -10.79
C VAL A 251 8.86 36.19 -11.57
N SER A 252 7.91 35.31 -11.86
CA SER A 252 6.65 35.58 -12.53
C SER A 252 5.50 34.89 -11.84
N LEU A 253 4.87 35.57 -10.88
CA LEU A 253 3.76 34.99 -10.09
C LEU A 253 2.41 35.42 -10.66
N ASP A 254 1.48 34.44 -10.69
CA ASP A 254 0.08 34.69 -11.02
C ASP A 254 -0.59 35.49 -9.86
N SER A 255 -1.31 36.52 -10.22
CA SER A 255 -2.02 37.37 -9.23
C SER A 255 -3.25 36.68 -8.59
N GLY A 256 -3.65 35.50 -9.09
CA GLY A 256 -4.87 34.80 -8.66
C GLY A 256 -4.79 34.10 -7.30
N ALA A 257 -3.58 33.84 -6.79
CA ALA A 257 -3.42 33.18 -5.48
C ALA A 257 -2.35 33.90 -4.64
N LYS A 258 -2.77 34.95 -3.99
CA LYS A 258 -1.89 35.76 -3.12
C LYS A 258 -1.59 35.05 -1.79
N ARG A 259 -2.50 34.26 -1.26
CA ARG A 259 -2.34 33.58 0.03
C ARG A 259 -2.74 32.12 -0.08
N LEU A 260 -1.95 31.28 0.55
CA LEU A 260 -2.14 29.81 0.60
C LEU A 260 -2.30 29.36 2.05
N TRP A 261 -3.17 28.39 2.27
CA TRP A 261 -3.29 27.70 3.56
C TRP A 261 -2.33 26.52 3.62
N VAL A 262 -1.13 26.79 4.04
CA VAL A 262 0.00 25.83 4.01
C VAL A 262 0.90 26.02 5.23
N ASP A 263 1.81 25.09 5.45
CA ASP A 263 2.97 25.29 6.31
C ASP A 263 4.00 26.11 5.52
N GLY A 264 3.98 27.44 5.68
CA GLY A 264 4.81 28.38 4.92
C GLY A 264 6.30 28.01 4.95
N PRO A 265 6.93 27.79 6.13
CA PRO A 265 8.32 27.36 6.25
C PRO A 265 8.63 26.06 5.49
N LYS A 266 7.72 25.09 5.47
CA LYS A 266 7.91 23.84 4.73
C LYS A 266 7.80 24.04 3.21
N ILE A 267 6.89 24.89 2.74
CA ILE A 267 6.82 25.22 1.29
C ILE A 267 8.03 26.06 0.87
N GLU A 268 8.52 26.98 1.72
CA GLU A 268 9.78 27.68 1.50
C GLU A 268 10.96 26.70 1.36
N GLN A 269 11.05 25.69 2.21
CA GLN A 269 12.05 24.60 2.11
C GLN A 269 11.94 23.86 0.77
N VAL A 270 10.71 23.56 0.30
CA VAL A 270 10.49 22.94 -1.03
C VAL A 270 11.09 23.82 -2.13
N LEU A 271 10.72 25.11 -2.15
CA LEU A 271 11.22 26.04 -3.17
C LEU A 271 12.71 26.22 -3.09
N THR A 272 13.30 26.35 -1.90
CA THR A 272 14.76 26.47 -1.70
C THR A 272 15.49 25.25 -2.26
N ASN A 273 14.96 24.04 -2.04
CA ASN A 273 15.52 22.81 -2.62
C ASN A 273 15.45 22.80 -4.15
N LEU A 274 14.33 23.22 -4.74
CA LEU A 274 14.20 23.30 -6.19
C LEU A 274 15.12 24.37 -6.80
N LEU A 275 15.17 25.55 -6.18
CA LEU A 275 16.03 26.67 -6.62
C LEU A 275 17.51 26.35 -6.50
N SER A 276 17.92 25.75 -5.37
CA SER A 276 19.31 25.32 -5.17
C SER A 276 19.76 24.34 -6.25
N ASN A 277 18.91 23.37 -6.59
CA ASN A 277 19.17 22.44 -7.69
C ASN A 277 19.25 23.17 -9.05
N ALA A 278 18.33 24.08 -9.32
CA ALA A 278 18.30 24.85 -10.56
C ALA A 278 19.57 25.71 -10.73
N VAL A 279 19.97 26.42 -9.67
CA VAL A 279 21.23 27.22 -9.67
C VAL A 279 22.45 26.33 -9.79
N GLU A 280 22.46 25.15 -9.13
CA GLU A 280 23.60 24.24 -9.18
C GLU A 280 23.82 23.67 -10.60
N HIS A 281 22.76 23.34 -11.31
CA HIS A 281 22.84 22.68 -12.60
C HIS A 281 22.76 23.61 -13.81
N SER A 282 22.39 24.87 -13.63
CA SER A 282 22.43 25.86 -14.70
C SER A 282 23.87 26.17 -15.15
N PRO A 283 24.10 26.54 -16.39
CA PRO A 283 25.39 27.07 -16.84
C PRO A 283 25.69 28.43 -16.21
N ASP A 284 26.95 28.77 -16.08
CA ASP A 284 27.36 30.09 -15.60
C ASP A 284 26.86 31.18 -16.56
N GLY A 285 26.33 32.28 -16.03
CA GLY A 285 25.66 33.32 -16.81
C GLY A 285 24.26 32.96 -17.29
N GLY A 286 23.72 31.79 -16.90
CA GLY A 286 22.40 31.31 -17.27
C GLY A 286 21.25 32.01 -16.57
N GLN A 287 20.04 31.48 -16.77
CA GLN A 287 18.83 32.01 -16.19
C GLN A 287 18.06 30.89 -15.49
N VAL A 288 17.52 31.17 -14.31
CA VAL A 288 16.54 30.36 -13.59
C VAL A 288 15.24 31.16 -13.52
N SER A 289 14.10 30.51 -13.78
CA SER A 289 12.79 31.15 -13.73
C SER A 289 11.92 30.49 -12.67
N ILE A 290 11.24 31.32 -11.87
CA ILE A 290 10.21 30.89 -10.91
C ILE A 290 8.87 31.35 -11.45
N GLY A 291 7.90 30.47 -11.50
CA GLY A 291 6.56 30.85 -11.93
C GLY A 291 5.46 30.19 -11.08
N SER A 292 4.30 30.84 -11.07
CA SER A 292 3.11 30.24 -10.49
C SER A 292 1.91 30.39 -11.43
N ARG A 293 0.94 29.49 -11.30
CA ARG A 293 -0.30 29.55 -12.05
C ARG A 293 -1.44 28.91 -11.27
N LEU A 294 -2.60 29.53 -11.36
CA LEU A 294 -3.84 28.92 -10.90
C LEU A 294 -4.29 27.88 -11.92
N GLU A 295 -4.49 26.64 -11.49
CA GLU A 295 -4.90 25.51 -12.30
C GLU A 295 -6.32 25.03 -11.88
N PRO A 296 -7.06 24.33 -12.73
CA PRO A 296 -8.38 23.79 -12.37
C PRO A 296 -8.35 22.85 -11.14
N THR A 297 -7.20 22.20 -10.91
CA THR A 297 -6.98 21.25 -9.81
C THR A 297 -6.39 21.89 -8.55
N GLY A 298 -5.96 23.17 -8.62
CA GLY A 298 -5.32 23.84 -7.51
C GLY A 298 -4.34 24.93 -7.95
N PHE A 299 -3.26 25.11 -7.21
CA PHE A 299 -2.24 26.13 -7.45
C PHE A 299 -0.91 25.48 -7.75
N GLY A 300 -0.32 25.80 -8.91
CA GLY A 300 0.98 25.32 -9.37
C GLY A 300 2.07 26.35 -9.12
N LEU A 301 3.22 25.87 -8.59
CA LEU A 301 4.49 26.60 -8.52
C LEU A 301 5.58 25.79 -9.22
N TRP A 302 6.46 26.44 -9.99
CA TRP A 302 7.56 25.76 -10.68
C TRP A 302 8.83 26.57 -10.70
N VAL A 303 9.95 25.87 -10.83
CA VAL A 303 11.29 26.38 -11.08
C VAL A 303 11.81 25.76 -12.36
N GLU A 304 12.26 26.58 -13.30
CA GLU A 304 12.82 26.16 -14.59
C GLU A 304 14.30 26.57 -14.67
N ASP A 305 15.15 25.64 -15.08
CA ASP A 305 16.58 25.81 -15.29
C ASP A 305 17.00 25.62 -16.74
N GLN A 306 18.17 26.14 -17.10
CA GLN A 306 18.82 25.96 -18.41
C GLN A 306 19.96 24.94 -18.36
N GLY A 307 19.89 23.98 -17.45
CA GLY A 307 20.90 22.96 -17.26
C GLY A 307 20.97 21.90 -18.36
N PRO A 308 21.73 20.83 -18.15
CA PRO A 308 21.90 19.76 -19.14
C PRO A 308 20.66 18.91 -19.35
N GLY A 309 19.62 19.10 -18.56
CA GLY A 309 18.43 18.25 -18.58
C GLY A 309 18.69 16.84 -18.06
N LEU A 310 17.64 16.03 -18.03
CA LEU A 310 17.62 14.69 -17.44
C LEU A 310 17.11 13.66 -18.43
N SER A 311 17.76 12.50 -18.49
CA SER A 311 17.24 11.34 -19.21
C SER A 311 16.02 10.74 -18.50
N ALA A 312 15.20 9.93 -19.22
CA ALA A 312 14.06 9.26 -18.64
C ALA A 312 14.44 8.34 -17.45
N GLU A 313 15.60 7.69 -17.51
CA GLU A 313 16.11 6.86 -16.43
C GLU A 313 16.44 7.70 -15.18
N GLN A 314 17.08 8.85 -15.37
CA GLN A 314 17.40 9.79 -14.28
C GLN A 314 16.12 10.34 -13.65
N GLN A 315 15.11 10.71 -14.45
CA GLN A 315 13.82 11.21 -13.95
C GLN A 315 13.11 10.18 -13.07
N ASN A 316 13.12 8.89 -13.44
CA ASN A 316 12.51 7.82 -12.66
C ASN A 316 13.16 7.58 -11.28
N ARG A 317 14.45 7.93 -11.14
CA ARG A 317 15.21 7.73 -9.90
C ARG A 317 15.33 9.01 -9.05
N LEU A 318 14.94 10.15 -9.58
CA LEU A 318 15.21 11.47 -9.05
C LEU A 318 14.71 11.70 -7.62
N PHE A 319 13.57 11.12 -7.29
CA PHE A 319 12.90 11.27 -5.99
C PHE A 319 13.22 10.15 -5.00
N GLN A 320 14.19 9.29 -5.30
CA GLN A 320 14.67 8.27 -4.37
C GLN A 320 15.74 8.87 -3.44
N ALA A 321 15.77 8.39 -2.20
CA ALA A 321 16.84 8.78 -1.28
C ALA A 321 18.22 8.43 -1.88
N PHE A 322 19.17 9.36 -1.74
CA PHE A 322 20.55 9.20 -2.21
C PHE A 322 20.73 9.09 -3.74
N ALA A 323 19.74 9.48 -4.53
CA ALA A 323 19.80 9.42 -6.00
C ALA A 323 20.92 10.29 -6.60
N GLY A 324 21.35 11.35 -5.92
CA GLY A 324 22.40 12.28 -6.36
C GLY A 324 23.84 11.77 -6.23
N GLN A 325 24.10 10.60 -5.66
CA GLN A 325 25.46 10.11 -5.38
C GLN A 325 26.28 9.72 -6.62
N THR A 326 25.66 9.59 -7.78
CA THR A 326 26.31 9.14 -9.02
C THR A 326 27.01 10.26 -9.80
N ASN A 327 26.71 11.52 -9.57
CA ASN A 327 27.32 12.64 -10.28
C ASN A 327 28.43 13.31 -9.43
N ARG A 328 29.69 13.10 -9.81
CA ARG A 328 30.83 13.84 -9.25
C ARG A 328 30.74 15.28 -9.73
N LYS A 329 30.68 16.22 -8.81
CA LYS A 329 30.81 17.66 -9.12
C LYS A 329 32.22 17.97 -9.58
N PRO A 330 32.41 18.89 -10.55
CA PRO A 330 33.66 19.63 -10.72
C PRO A 330 33.87 20.53 -9.49
N GLY A 331 34.74 20.13 -8.58
CA GLY A 331 34.98 20.86 -7.32
C GLY A 331 34.83 20.05 -6.04
N GLY A 332 34.39 18.80 -6.10
CA GLY A 332 34.47 17.84 -4.96
C GLY A 332 33.32 17.90 -3.95
N GLU A 333 32.34 18.78 -4.09
CA GLU A 333 31.19 18.88 -3.19
C GLU A 333 30.11 17.85 -3.56
N ARG A 334 29.68 17.06 -2.58
CA ARG A 334 28.61 16.07 -2.74
C ARG A 334 27.31 16.59 -2.15
N SER A 335 26.25 16.73 -2.95
CA SER A 335 24.89 16.77 -2.42
C SER A 335 24.50 15.35 -2.00
N ILE A 336 23.89 15.20 -0.84
CA ILE A 336 23.46 13.87 -0.34
C ILE A 336 22.29 13.32 -1.14
N GLY A 337 21.62 14.14 -1.95
CA GLY A 337 20.47 13.73 -2.78
C GLY A 337 19.20 13.49 -1.97
N LEU A 338 19.02 14.19 -0.85
CA LEU A 338 17.83 14.12 0.01
C LEU A 338 16.82 15.22 -0.29
N GLY A 339 17.25 16.40 -0.76
CA GLY A 339 16.40 17.59 -0.89
C GLY A 339 15.14 17.37 -1.76
N LEU A 340 15.26 16.69 -2.92
CA LEU A 340 14.11 16.43 -3.79
C LEU A 340 13.14 15.38 -3.19
N MET A 341 13.64 14.41 -2.44
CA MET A 341 12.81 13.46 -1.72
C MET A 341 12.03 14.18 -0.61
N ILE A 342 12.69 15.04 0.16
CA ILE A 342 12.07 15.86 1.21
C ILE A 342 11.02 16.78 0.59
N ALA A 343 11.35 17.49 -0.49
CA ALA A 343 10.42 18.35 -1.22
C ALA A 343 9.17 17.59 -1.66
N LYS A 344 9.33 16.39 -2.24
CA LYS A 344 8.21 15.53 -2.63
C LYS A 344 7.31 15.18 -1.45
N LYS A 345 7.91 14.78 -0.32
CA LYS A 345 7.15 14.38 0.87
C LYS A 345 6.41 15.54 1.54
N ILE A 346 7.00 16.71 1.57
CA ILE A 346 6.34 17.93 2.06
C ILE A 346 5.12 18.26 1.17
N VAL A 347 5.27 18.22 -0.14
CA VAL A 347 4.17 18.48 -1.09
C VAL A 347 3.08 17.43 -0.96
N GLU A 348 3.43 16.14 -0.88
CA GLU A 348 2.48 15.04 -0.66
C GLU A 348 1.72 15.21 0.67
N ALA A 349 2.38 15.66 1.74
CA ALA A 349 1.73 15.92 3.02
C ALA A 349 0.71 17.08 2.96
N HIS A 350 0.92 18.05 2.07
CA HIS A 350 -0.05 19.10 1.77
C HIS A 350 -1.17 18.66 0.81
N GLY A 351 -1.22 17.36 0.43
CA GLY A 351 -2.17 16.82 -0.54
C GLY A 351 -1.86 17.18 -1.99
N GLY A 352 -0.66 17.69 -2.25
CA GLY A 352 -0.18 18.11 -3.56
C GLY A 352 0.59 17.04 -4.31
N GLN A 353 1.14 17.40 -5.47
CA GLN A 353 1.97 16.53 -6.30
C GLN A 353 3.18 17.28 -6.85
N LEU A 354 4.39 16.70 -6.69
CA LEU A 354 5.63 17.19 -7.30
C LEU A 354 5.81 16.51 -8.67
N ARG A 355 6.20 17.31 -9.68
CA ARG A 355 6.43 16.86 -11.07
C ARG A 355 7.76 17.38 -11.58
N VAL A 356 8.31 16.68 -12.58
CA VAL A 356 9.48 17.08 -13.34
C VAL A 356 9.21 16.92 -14.82
N GLU A 357 9.56 17.93 -15.58
CA GLU A 357 9.59 17.89 -17.04
C GLU A 357 11.00 18.28 -17.47
N SER A 358 11.71 17.39 -18.15
CA SER A 358 13.08 17.64 -18.56
C SER A 358 13.40 16.91 -19.86
N THR A 359 14.24 17.55 -20.65
CA THR A 359 14.76 16.99 -21.89
C THR A 359 16.27 17.18 -21.91
N PRO A 360 17.08 16.13 -22.19
CA PRO A 360 18.51 16.28 -22.31
C PRO A 360 18.92 17.42 -23.25
N GLY A 361 19.77 18.31 -22.76
CA GLY A 361 20.26 19.48 -23.50
C GLY A 361 19.32 20.70 -23.51
N LYS A 362 18.15 20.64 -22.87
CA LYS A 362 17.17 21.77 -22.84
C LYS A 362 16.85 22.31 -21.46
N GLY A 363 17.43 21.73 -20.41
CA GLY A 363 17.13 22.10 -19.04
C GLY A 363 16.03 21.27 -18.40
N SER A 364 15.57 21.70 -17.22
CA SER A 364 14.54 21.02 -16.46
C SER A 364 13.56 22.00 -15.85
N LEU A 365 12.29 21.58 -15.77
CA LEU A 365 11.23 22.24 -15.03
C LEU A 365 10.80 21.32 -13.89
N PHE A 366 10.99 21.81 -12.66
CA PHE A 366 10.49 21.18 -11.45
C PHE A 366 9.31 21.97 -10.93
N GLY A 367 8.17 21.35 -10.84
CA GLY A 367 6.96 22.02 -10.37
C GLY A 367 6.17 21.16 -9.38
N PHE A 368 5.40 21.83 -8.54
CA PHE A 368 4.44 21.15 -7.68
C PHE A 368 3.08 21.84 -7.74
N THR A 369 2.03 21.05 -7.49
CA THR A 369 0.67 21.54 -7.39
C THR A 369 0.16 21.34 -5.98
N LEU A 370 -0.52 22.36 -5.43
CA LEU A 370 -1.25 22.30 -4.17
C LEU A 370 -2.75 22.24 -4.47
N PRO A 371 -3.56 21.46 -3.74
CA PRO A 371 -4.99 21.32 -4.01
C PRO A 371 -5.75 22.64 -3.75
N GLN A 372 -6.96 22.74 -4.31
CA GLN A 372 -7.83 23.91 -4.12
C GLN A 372 -8.12 24.21 -2.64
N THR A 373 -8.09 23.19 -1.76
CA THR A 373 -8.26 23.37 -0.31
C THR A 373 -7.18 24.24 0.33
N CYS A 374 -6.04 24.44 -0.34
CA CYS A 374 -4.97 25.34 0.08
C CYS A 374 -5.19 26.80 -0.40
N LEU A 375 -6.22 27.06 -1.19
CA LEU A 375 -6.50 28.40 -1.72
C LEU A 375 -7.47 29.17 -0.81
N ALA A 376 -7.26 30.50 -0.68
CA ALA A 376 -8.29 31.36 -0.12
C ALA A 376 -9.51 31.34 -1.04
N VAL A 377 -10.67 31.00 -0.51
CA VAL A 377 -11.93 31.22 -1.22
C VAL A 377 -12.12 32.75 -1.32
N VAL A 378 -11.96 33.28 -2.53
CA VAL A 378 -12.23 34.69 -2.82
C VAL A 378 -13.74 34.89 -2.98
#